data_251db65b40fe85e8f89709062b215af9
#
_entry.id   251db65b40fe85e8f89709062b215af9
#
_cell.length_a   1.000
_cell.length_b   1.000
_cell.length_c   1.000
_cell.angle_alpha   90.00
_cell.angle_beta   90.00
_cell.angle_gamma   90.00
#
_symmetry.space_group_name_H-M   'P 1'
#
loop_
_entity.id
_entity.type
_entity.pdbx_description
1 polymer ?
#
loop_
_entity_poly.entity_id
_entity_poly.type
_entity_poly.pdbx_seq_one_letter_code
_entity_poly.pdbx_strand_id
1 'polypeptide(L)'
;MRLQNQTILVTGGASGLGGATAEMIVAAGGRVIIADVNDAAGRAAAARLGASGRFVKTDVTSDEDVQNAIATGVKEFGGLNGVVNAAGIGPAARVVGRDGPMPLDQFARVIHVNLIGTFNVIRLAVASMQNNQPGAGDERGVIVNTASVAAFDGQIGQAAYSASKGGIVSMTLPIARELARIGIRVMTIAPGIFDTPMLAAMPEAIRESLGQQVPFPSRLGRPSEYAALVRHIFENQMLNGEVIRLDGAIRMAPK
;
A
#
# COMPACT_ATOMS: atom_id res chain seq x y z
N MET A 1 9.34 15.34 3.01
CA MET A 1 9.99 14.76 4.23
C MET A 1 11.12 13.84 3.80
N ARG A 2 12.31 13.96 4.38
CA ARG A 2 13.38 12.96 4.21
C ARG A 2 13.12 11.79 5.15
N LEU A 3 13.40 10.57 4.70
CA LEU A 3 13.11 9.36 5.49
C LEU A 3 14.02 9.13 6.70
N GLN A 4 15.19 9.77 6.73
CA GLN A 4 16.14 9.60 7.82
C GLN A 4 15.52 9.95 9.19
N ASN A 5 15.61 9.02 10.14
CA ASN A 5 15.03 9.10 11.49
C ASN A 5 13.50 9.17 11.55
N GLN A 6 12.79 9.02 10.43
CA GLN A 6 11.33 8.98 10.41
C GLN A 6 10.81 7.57 10.66
N THR A 7 9.69 7.45 11.34
CA THR A 7 8.99 6.19 11.59
C THR A 7 7.82 6.04 10.63
N ILE A 8 7.81 4.98 9.84
CA ILE A 8 6.79 4.71 8.82
C ILE A 8 6.08 3.39 9.13
N LEU A 9 4.75 3.42 9.17
CA LEU A 9 3.91 2.22 9.23
C LEU A 9 3.72 1.69 7.81
N VAL A 10 4.05 0.43 7.57
CA VAL A 10 3.85 -0.24 6.29
C VAL A 10 2.90 -1.41 6.48
N THR A 11 1.67 -1.30 5.97
CA THR A 11 0.72 -2.41 5.97
C THR A 11 1.01 -3.35 4.80
N GLY A 12 0.80 -4.67 4.99
CA GLY A 12 1.28 -5.65 4.02
C GLY A 12 2.81 -5.65 3.90
N GLY A 13 3.50 -5.20 4.95
CA GLY A 13 4.94 -4.95 4.97
C GLY A 13 5.83 -6.19 5.05
N ALA A 14 5.25 -7.39 5.20
CA ALA A 14 6.02 -8.62 5.30
C ALA A 14 6.57 -9.11 3.96
N SER A 15 6.00 -8.69 2.83
CA SER A 15 6.38 -9.19 1.49
C SER A 15 6.02 -8.22 0.36
N GLY A 16 6.39 -8.59 -0.87
CA GLY A 16 5.99 -7.88 -2.09
C GLY A 16 6.33 -6.39 -2.09
N LEU A 17 5.37 -5.55 -2.48
CA LEU A 17 5.55 -4.10 -2.57
C LEU A 17 5.81 -3.47 -1.20
N GLY A 18 5.07 -3.92 -0.17
CA GLY A 18 5.24 -3.46 1.20
C GLY A 18 6.61 -3.85 1.77
N GLY A 19 7.04 -5.10 1.57
CA GLY A 19 8.35 -5.58 2.02
C GLY A 19 9.51 -4.80 1.40
N ALA A 20 9.50 -4.61 0.08
CA ALA A 20 10.51 -3.80 -0.61
C ALA A 20 10.51 -2.32 -0.14
N THR A 21 9.31 -1.80 0.18
CA THR A 21 9.20 -0.45 0.75
C THR A 21 9.82 -0.39 2.15
N ALA A 22 9.56 -1.38 3.00
CA ALA A 22 10.15 -1.46 4.33
C ALA A 22 11.69 -1.49 4.27
N GLU A 23 12.25 -2.30 3.39
CA GLU A 23 13.70 -2.38 3.16
C GLU A 23 14.27 -1.03 2.66
N MET A 24 13.62 -0.40 1.70
CA MET A 24 14.02 0.92 1.17
C MET A 24 14.02 2.00 2.27
N ILE A 25 12.98 2.04 3.11
CA ILE A 25 12.89 3.03 4.21
C ILE A 25 14.07 2.87 5.18
N VAL A 26 14.37 1.64 5.58
CA VAL A 26 15.51 1.36 6.49
C VAL A 26 16.83 1.70 5.82
N ALA A 27 17.02 1.35 4.55
CA ALA A 27 18.21 1.72 3.77
C ALA A 27 18.39 3.24 3.65
N ALA A 28 17.29 4.02 3.71
CA ALA A 28 17.31 5.48 3.74
C ALA A 28 17.47 6.08 5.16
N GLY A 29 17.77 5.25 6.17
CA GLY A 29 17.97 5.65 7.55
C GLY A 29 16.67 5.87 8.35
N GLY A 30 15.54 5.41 7.84
CA GLY A 30 14.25 5.43 8.51
C GLY A 30 14.03 4.22 9.41
N ARG A 31 12.88 4.19 10.07
CA ARG A 31 12.39 3.12 10.95
C ARG A 31 11.04 2.64 10.47
N VAL A 32 10.75 1.35 10.62
CA VAL A 32 9.54 0.75 10.06
C VAL A 32 8.78 -0.05 11.10
N ILE A 33 7.47 0.17 11.15
CA ILE A 33 6.53 -0.76 11.76
C ILE A 33 5.92 -1.59 10.61
N ILE A 34 6.25 -2.88 10.58
CA ILE A 34 5.66 -3.84 9.65
C ILE A 34 4.34 -4.31 10.24
N ALA A 35 3.25 -3.97 9.59
CA ALA A 35 1.90 -4.42 9.94
C ALA A 35 1.42 -5.46 8.92
N ASP A 36 1.23 -6.70 9.32
CA ASP A 36 0.82 -7.79 8.43
C ASP A 36 0.04 -8.85 9.21
N VAL A 37 -0.86 -9.55 8.53
CA VAL A 37 -1.60 -10.67 9.14
C VAL A 37 -0.75 -11.95 9.24
N ASN A 38 0.29 -12.06 8.42
CA ASN A 38 1.18 -13.22 8.38
C ASN A 38 2.30 -13.08 9.44
N ASP A 39 2.08 -13.71 10.59
CA ASP A 39 3.00 -13.61 11.73
C ASP A 39 4.42 -14.11 11.41
N ALA A 40 4.55 -15.24 10.75
CA ALA A 40 5.86 -15.81 10.42
C ALA A 40 6.65 -14.95 9.46
N ALA A 41 6.03 -14.49 8.36
CA ALA A 41 6.65 -13.62 7.37
C ALA A 41 6.99 -12.25 7.98
N GLY A 42 6.11 -11.69 8.81
CA GLY A 42 6.32 -10.41 9.47
C GLY A 42 7.52 -10.42 10.43
N ARG A 43 7.62 -11.45 11.27
CA ARG A 43 8.79 -11.64 12.17
C ARG A 43 10.09 -11.81 11.39
N ALA A 44 10.07 -12.61 10.33
CA ALA A 44 11.24 -12.79 9.47
C ALA A 44 11.65 -11.46 8.78
N ALA A 45 10.69 -10.67 8.30
CA ALA A 45 10.96 -9.37 7.70
C ALA A 45 11.56 -8.40 8.73
N ALA A 46 10.98 -8.29 9.92
CA ALA A 46 11.51 -7.43 10.98
C ALA A 46 12.93 -7.84 11.42
N ALA A 47 13.20 -9.14 11.51
CA ALA A 47 14.53 -9.65 11.84
C ALA A 47 15.59 -9.20 10.81
N ARG A 48 15.26 -9.20 9.50
CA ARG A 48 16.15 -8.69 8.44
C ARG A 48 16.43 -7.20 8.57
N LEU A 49 15.46 -6.42 9.07
CA LEU A 49 15.60 -4.97 9.25
C LEU A 49 16.31 -4.59 10.56
N GLY A 50 16.56 -5.54 11.45
CA GLY A 50 17.31 -5.35 12.69
C GLY A 50 16.67 -4.32 13.63
N ALA A 51 17.49 -3.44 14.20
CA ALA A 51 17.06 -2.43 15.17
C ALA A 51 16.04 -1.42 14.61
N SER A 52 16.01 -1.24 13.29
CA SER A 52 15.14 -0.26 12.60
C SER A 52 13.78 -0.83 12.22
N GLY A 53 13.51 -2.12 12.42
CA GLY A 53 12.25 -2.77 12.10
C GLY A 53 11.54 -3.32 13.32
N ARG A 54 10.21 -3.17 13.39
CA ARG A 54 9.36 -3.89 14.35
C ARG A 54 8.19 -4.50 13.60
N PHE A 55 7.80 -5.69 13.99
CA PHE A 55 6.61 -6.34 13.45
C PHE A 55 5.48 -6.29 14.47
N VAL A 56 4.29 -5.98 14.00
CA VAL A 56 3.04 -6.09 14.74
C VAL A 56 2.06 -6.88 13.87
N LYS A 57 1.55 -7.99 14.38
CA LYS A 57 0.49 -8.72 13.69
C LYS A 57 -0.74 -7.82 13.64
N THR A 58 -1.22 -7.54 12.43
CA THR A 58 -2.25 -6.51 12.21
C THR A 58 -3.21 -6.94 11.12
N ASP A 59 -4.49 -7.02 11.46
CA ASP A 59 -5.57 -6.98 10.49
C ASP A 59 -5.98 -5.50 10.30
N VAL A 60 -5.83 -4.97 9.09
CA VAL A 60 -6.16 -3.57 8.79
C VAL A 60 -7.63 -3.23 9.00
N THR A 61 -8.51 -4.22 9.07
CA THR A 61 -9.94 -4.05 9.34
C THR A 61 -10.28 -3.96 10.84
N SER A 62 -9.31 -4.26 11.71
CA SER A 62 -9.43 -4.18 13.16
C SER A 62 -8.88 -2.85 13.66
N ASP A 63 -9.72 -2.06 14.35
CA ASP A 63 -9.30 -0.81 14.99
C ASP A 63 -8.20 -1.06 16.03
N GLU A 64 -8.37 -2.09 16.85
CA GLU A 64 -7.44 -2.45 17.91
C GLU A 64 -6.06 -2.81 17.36
N ASP A 65 -6.01 -3.65 16.33
CA ASP A 65 -4.74 -4.06 15.72
C ASP A 65 -3.99 -2.87 15.12
N VAL A 66 -4.70 -2.00 14.40
CA VAL A 66 -4.10 -0.79 13.81
C VAL A 66 -3.62 0.18 14.88
N GLN A 67 -4.39 0.39 15.96
CA GLN A 67 -3.97 1.22 17.08
C GLN A 67 -2.72 0.65 17.77
N ASN A 68 -2.65 -0.67 17.96
CA ASN A 68 -1.49 -1.35 18.53
C ASN A 68 -0.24 -1.18 17.65
N ALA A 69 -0.38 -1.25 16.32
CA ALA A 69 0.73 -1.01 15.40
C ALA A 69 1.23 0.44 15.50
N ILE A 70 0.33 1.42 15.53
CA ILE A 70 0.67 2.85 15.70
C ILE A 70 1.32 3.09 17.06
N ALA A 71 0.74 2.58 18.15
CA ALA A 71 1.27 2.72 19.51
C ALA A 71 2.67 2.11 19.63
N THR A 72 2.95 1.01 18.94
CA THR A 72 4.29 0.42 18.87
C THR A 72 5.28 1.40 18.23
N GLY A 73 4.92 2.09 17.15
CA GLY A 73 5.76 3.12 16.53
C GLY A 73 6.07 4.26 17.47
N VAL A 74 5.06 4.74 18.19
CA VAL A 74 5.23 5.80 19.19
C VAL A 74 6.13 5.34 20.34
N LYS A 75 5.91 4.16 20.87
CA LYS A 75 6.65 3.60 22.02
C LYS A 75 8.11 3.30 21.68
N GLU A 76 8.35 2.60 20.57
CA GLU A 76 9.68 2.09 20.21
C GLU A 76 10.55 3.14 19.51
N PHE A 77 9.93 4.07 18.77
CA PHE A 77 10.64 4.99 17.90
C PHE A 77 10.32 6.47 18.15
N GLY A 78 9.44 6.77 19.09
CA GLY A 78 9.12 8.14 19.53
C GLY A 78 8.06 8.85 18.69
N GLY A 79 7.43 8.20 17.70
CA GLY A 79 6.37 8.80 16.90
C GLY A 79 6.03 8.00 15.64
N LEU A 80 5.05 8.50 14.88
CA LEU A 80 4.70 8.04 13.55
C LEU A 80 4.72 9.23 12.60
N ASN A 81 5.46 9.13 11.48
CA ASN A 81 5.64 10.22 10.53
C ASN A 81 5.03 9.92 9.15
N GLY A 82 4.67 8.68 8.89
CA GLY A 82 4.04 8.32 7.63
C GLY A 82 3.45 6.93 7.62
N VAL A 83 2.67 6.68 6.57
CA VAL A 83 2.01 5.40 6.31
C VAL A 83 2.21 5.02 4.86
N VAL A 84 2.48 3.73 4.61
CA VAL A 84 2.36 3.12 3.28
C VAL A 84 1.34 1.99 3.37
N ASN A 85 0.18 2.19 2.77
CA ASN A 85 -0.89 1.21 2.71
C ASN A 85 -0.67 0.27 1.53
N ALA A 86 -0.05 -0.90 1.78
CA ALA A 86 0.18 -1.93 0.77
C ALA A 86 -0.53 -3.25 1.06
N ALA A 87 -1.26 -3.36 2.17
CA ALA A 87 -2.11 -4.51 2.46
C ALA A 87 -3.29 -4.58 1.47
N GLY A 88 -3.58 -5.79 0.98
CA GLY A 88 -4.72 -6.01 0.11
C GLY A 88 -4.81 -7.44 -0.40
N ILE A 89 -5.99 -7.81 -0.87
CA ILE A 89 -6.31 -9.10 -1.48
C ILE A 89 -6.91 -8.90 -2.87
N GLY A 90 -6.69 -9.85 -3.78
CA GLY A 90 -7.17 -9.76 -5.16
C GLY A 90 -7.74 -11.07 -5.70
N PRO A 91 -8.72 -11.72 -5.02
CA PRO A 91 -9.36 -12.88 -5.58
C PRO A 91 -10.15 -12.49 -6.84
N ALA A 92 -10.01 -13.28 -7.90
CA ALA A 92 -10.80 -13.13 -9.12
C ALA A 92 -12.08 -13.98 -9.03
N ALA A 93 -13.23 -13.35 -9.29
CA ALA A 93 -14.50 -14.06 -9.38
C ALA A 93 -15.45 -13.33 -10.35
N ARG A 94 -16.11 -14.08 -11.24
CA ARG A 94 -17.09 -13.52 -12.19
C ARG A 94 -18.38 -13.15 -11.47
N VAL A 95 -19.08 -12.13 -11.96
CA VAL A 95 -20.42 -11.75 -11.46
C VAL A 95 -21.38 -12.93 -11.51
N VAL A 96 -21.31 -13.72 -12.59
CA VAL A 96 -21.98 -15.02 -12.70
C VAL A 96 -20.95 -16.05 -13.14
N GLY A 97 -20.69 -17.04 -12.29
CA GLY A 97 -19.81 -18.17 -12.54
C GLY A 97 -20.57 -19.41 -13.02
N ARG A 98 -19.91 -20.58 -13.00
CA ARG A 98 -20.54 -21.87 -13.37
C ARG A 98 -21.60 -22.27 -12.34
N ASP A 99 -21.37 -21.96 -11.06
CA ASP A 99 -22.22 -22.38 -9.95
C ASP A 99 -23.26 -21.33 -9.55
N GLY A 100 -23.41 -20.27 -10.37
CA GLY A 100 -24.35 -19.19 -10.14
C GLY A 100 -23.73 -17.83 -9.88
N PRO A 101 -24.49 -16.89 -9.29
CA PRO A 101 -24.02 -15.55 -8.96
C PRO A 101 -22.88 -15.59 -7.92
N MET A 102 -21.94 -14.64 -8.03
CA MET A 102 -20.90 -14.45 -7.01
C MET A 102 -21.56 -14.25 -5.64
N PRO A 103 -21.15 -15.01 -4.61
CA PRO A 103 -21.59 -14.75 -3.24
C PRO A 103 -21.24 -13.31 -2.80
N LEU A 104 -22.21 -12.60 -2.24
CA LEU A 104 -22.04 -11.18 -1.89
C LEU A 104 -20.95 -10.95 -0.82
N ASP A 105 -20.74 -11.92 0.06
CA ASP A 105 -19.69 -11.90 1.08
C ASP A 105 -18.27 -11.92 0.47
N GLN A 106 -18.07 -12.59 -0.67
CA GLN A 106 -16.80 -12.54 -1.39
C GLN A 106 -16.50 -11.13 -1.92
N PHE A 107 -17.51 -10.46 -2.49
CA PHE A 107 -17.38 -9.06 -2.89
C PHE A 107 -17.11 -8.17 -1.67
N ALA A 108 -17.93 -8.30 -0.64
CA ALA A 108 -17.84 -7.51 0.59
C ALA A 108 -16.46 -7.66 1.25
N ARG A 109 -15.91 -8.87 1.30
CA ARG A 109 -14.58 -9.13 1.87
C ARG A 109 -13.48 -8.32 1.18
N VAL A 110 -13.50 -8.25 -0.16
CA VAL A 110 -12.49 -7.48 -0.91
C VAL A 110 -12.62 -5.99 -0.61
N ILE A 111 -13.85 -5.46 -0.59
CA ILE A 111 -14.09 -4.07 -0.21
C ILE A 111 -13.64 -3.80 1.24
N HIS A 112 -13.95 -4.70 2.14
CA HIS A 112 -13.64 -4.54 3.56
C HIS A 112 -12.13 -4.48 3.80
N VAL A 113 -11.37 -5.43 3.26
CA VAL A 113 -9.91 -5.43 3.42
C VAL A 113 -9.26 -4.27 2.67
N ASN A 114 -9.54 -4.13 1.37
CA ASN A 114 -8.77 -3.21 0.53
C ASN A 114 -9.14 -1.75 0.73
N LEU A 115 -10.43 -1.43 0.85
CA LEU A 115 -10.93 -0.06 0.90
C LEU A 115 -11.16 0.40 2.35
N ILE A 116 -12.00 -0.33 3.09
CA ILE A 116 -12.32 0.03 4.48
C ILE A 116 -11.07 -0.10 5.35
N GLY A 117 -10.28 -1.17 5.20
CA GLY A 117 -9.02 -1.34 5.92
C GLY A 117 -8.00 -0.24 5.63
N THR A 118 -7.86 0.18 4.35
CA THR A 118 -7.00 1.32 4.00
C THR A 118 -7.48 2.61 4.68
N PHE A 119 -8.79 2.89 4.63
CA PHE A 119 -9.34 4.07 5.29
C PHE A 119 -9.20 4.00 6.82
N ASN A 120 -9.37 2.82 7.40
CA ASN A 120 -9.16 2.58 8.84
C ASN A 120 -7.75 2.95 9.29
N VAL A 121 -6.75 2.50 8.55
CA VAL A 121 -5.34 2.86 8.83
C VAL A 121 -5.13 4.37 8.68
N ILE A 122 -5.67 4.99 7.63
CA ILE A 122 -5.53 6.44 7.40
C ILE A 122 -6.08 7.23 8.59
N ARG A 123 -7.33 7.01 8.98
CA ARG A 123 -8.00 7.79 10.04
C ARG A 123 -7.28 7.69 11.38
N LEU A 124 -6.82 6.48 11.74
CA LEU A 124 -6.12 6.24 13.00
C LEU A 124 -4.69 6.80 13.01
N ALA A 125 -3.97 6.66 11.89
CA ALA A 125 -2.63 7.23 11.74
C ALA A 125 -2.66 8.76 11.74
N VAL A 126 -3.62 9.38 11.08
CA VAL A 126 -3.81 10.84 11.07
C VAL A 126 -4.05 11.37 12.49
N ALA A 127 -4.87 10.69 13.29
CA ALA A 127 -5.11 11.06 14.69
C ALA A 127 -3.81 11.10 15.52
N SER A 128 -2.83 10.25 15.20
CA SER A 128 -1.49 10.28 15.81
C SER A 128 -0.61 11.38 15.19
N MET A 129 -0.49 11.41 13.86
CA MET A 129 0.45 12.29 13.14
C MET A 129 0.10 13.77 13.22
N GLN A 130 -1.17 14.16 13.39
CA GLN A 130 -1.56 15.57 13.53
C GLN A 130 -0.89 16.29 14.71
N ASN A 131 -0.45 15.54 15.70
CA ASN A 131 0.23 16.06 16.91
C ASN A 131 1.75 16.14 16.75
N ASN A 132 2.30 15.71 15.61
CA ASN A 132 3.74 15.79 15.35
C ASN A 132 4.19 17.25 15.31
N GLN A 133 5.42 17.50 15.77
CA GLN A 133 6.07 18.77 15.48
C GLN A 133 6.25 18.92 13.96
N PRO A 134 5.89 20.08 13.40
CA PRO A 134 6.04 20.28 11.98
C PRO A 134 7.52 20.26 11.56
N GLY A 135 7.81 19.56 10.49
CA GLY A 135 9.11 19.54 9.85
C GLY A 135 9.28 20.67 8.82
N ALA A 136 10.22 20.51 7.89
CA ALA A 136 10.41 21.46 6.80
C ALA A 136 9.12 21.63 5.98
N GLY A 137 8.72 22.86 5.71
CA GLY A 137 7.48 23.19 4.98
C GLY A 137 6.19 22.85 5.75
N ASP A 138 6.26 22.90 7.09
CA ASP A 138 5.15 22.62 8.00
C ASP A 138 4.56 21.20 7.87
N GLU A 139 5.32 20.27 7.29
CA GLU A 139 4.89 18.90 7.05
C GLU A 139 4.94 18.05 8.34
N ARG A 140 3.81 17.43 8.71
CA ARG A 140 3.68 16.54 9.86
C ARG A 140 3.60 15.06 9.48
N GLY A 141 3.25 14.75 8.24
CA GLY A 141 3.15 13.36 7.82
C GLY A 141 2.90 13.18 6.32
N VAL A 142 3.15 11.95 5.85
CA VAL A 142 2.88 11.54 4.46
C VAL A 142 2.18 10.19 4.45
N ILE A 143 1.12 10.09 3.67
CA ILE A 143 0.39 8.84 3.44
C ILE A 143 0.52 8.46 1.97
N VAL A 144 0.94 7.23 1.71
CA VAL A 144 1.00 6.64 0.37
C VAL A 144 0.08 5.42 0.33
N ASN A 145 -0.94 5.47 -0.52
CA ASN A 145 -1.87 4.35 -0.72
C ASN A 145 -1.49 3.55 -1.97
N THR A 146 -1.82 2.26 -1.96
CA THR A 146 -1.66 1.36 -3.09
C THR A 146 -3.02 1.05 -3.73
N ALA A 147 -3.30 1.69 -4.87
CA ALA A 147 -4.40 1.31 -5.74
C ALA A 147 -3.99 0.15 -6.68
N SER A 148 -4.37 0.21 -7.93
CA SER A 148 -3.97 -0.69 -9.02
C SER A 148 -4.40 -0.06 -10.36
N VAL A 149 -3.77 -0.45 -11.45
CA VAL A 149 -4.31 -0.19 -12.81
C VAL A 149 -5.70 -0.76 -13.00
N ALA A 150 -6.07 -1.81 -12.25
CA ALA A 150 -7.41 -2.38 -12.23
C ALA A 150 -8.50 -1.40 -11.76
N ALA A 151 -8.14 -0.28 -11.13
CA ALA A 151 -9.07 0.82 -10.84
C ALA A 151 -9.56 1.51 -12.12
N PHE A 152 -8.82 1.40 -13.22
CA PHE A 152 -9.08 2.04 -14.52
C PHE A 152 -9.38 1.01 -15.61
N ASP A 153 -8.58 -0.06 -15.67
CA ASP A 153 -8.55 -1.04 -16.75
C ASP A 153 -8.85 -2.44 -16.17
N GLY A 154 -9.92 -2.60 -15.37
CA GLY A 154 -10.26 -3.87 -14.72
C GLY A 154 -10.60 -4.98 -15.72
N GLN A 155 -10.16 -6.21 -15.41
CA GLN A 155 -10.37 -7.38 -16.21
C GLN A 155 -11.62 -8.17 -15.78
N ILE A 156 -12.05 -9.10 -16.62
CA ILE A 156 -13.12 -10.06 -16.28
C ILE A 156 -12.77 -10.79 -14.97
N GLY A 157 -13.71 -10.77 -14.04
CA GLY A 157 -13.53 -11.35 -12.70
C GLY A 157 -12.97 -10.40 -11.65
N GLN A 158 -12.64 -9.16 -12.00
CA GLN A 158 -12.05 -8.20 -11.07
C GLN A 158 -13.04 -7.16 -10.51
N ALA A 159 -14.37 -7.36 -10.64
CA ALA A 159 -15.36 -6.35 -10.23
C ALA A 159 -15.14 -5.86 -8.78
N ALA A 160 -15.00 -6.76 -7.81
CA ALA A 160 -14.76 -6.40 -6.41
C ALA A 160 -13.40 -5.70 -6.21
N TYR A 161 -12.35 -6.24 -6.85
CA TYR A 161 -11.01 -5.68 -6.78
C TYR A 161 -10.95 -4.28 -7.38
N SER A 162 -11.48 -4.12 -8.61
CA SER A 162 -11.54 -2.83 -9.30
C SER A 162 -12.36 -1.79 -8.50
N ALA A 163 -13.50 -2.19 -7.95
CA ALA A 163 -14.31 -1.32 -7.09
C ALA A 163 -13.52 -0.86 -5.85
N SER A 164 -12.81 -1.78 -5.18
CA SER A 164 -11.99 -1.43 -4.01
C SER A 164 -10.85 -0.48 -4.35
N LYS A 165 -10.16 -0.72 -5.46
CA LYS A 165 -9.02 0.09 -5.91
C LYS A 165 -9.47 1.43 -6.52
N GLY A 166 -10.63 1.45 -7.19
CA GLY A 166 -11.30 2.67 -7.63
C GLY A 166 -11.72 3.57 -6.45
N GLY A 167 -12.22 2.97 -5.37
CA GLY A 167 -12.52 3.68 -4.13
C GLY A 167 -11.28 4.35 -3.52
N ILE A 168 -10.13 3.67 -3.51
CA ILE A 168 -8.85 4.26 -3.05
C ILE A 168 -8.44 5.45 -3.93
N VAL A 169 -8.56 5.33 -5.25
CA VAL A 169 -8.32 6.42 -6.19
C VAL A 169 -9.20 7.63 -5.87
N SER A 170 -10.52 7.39 -5.73
CA SER A 170 -11.50 8.45 -5.52
C SER A 170 -11.37 9.16 -4.18
N MET A 171 -10.97 8.46 -3.10
CA MET A 171 -10.80 9.07 -1.77
C MET A 171 -9.48 9.84 -1.62
N THR A 172 -8.52 9.71 -2.54
CA THR A 172 -7.19 10.32 -2.43
C THR A 172 -7.26 11.84 -2.34
N LEU A 173 -7.90 12.49 -3.30
CA LEU A 173 -7.96 13.96 -3.37
C LEU A 173 -8.78 14.58 -2.23
N PRO A 174 -9.99 14.11 -1.87
CA PRO A 174 -10.74 14.70 -0.75
C PRO A 174 -9.98 14.57 0.57
N ILE A 175 -9.33 13.43 0.86
CA ILE A 175 -8.53 13.27 2.08
C ILE A 175 -7.31 14.20 2.05
N ALA A 176 -6.59 14.32 0.92
CA ALA A 176 -5.48 15.23 0.81
C ALA A 176 -5.88 16.69 1.07
N ARG A 177 -7.03 17.12 0.57
CA ARG A 177 -7.58 18.47 0.81
C ARG A 177 -7.94 18.70 2.27
N GLU A 178 -8.59 17.72 2.90
CA GLU A 178 -8.96 17.78 4.31
C GLU A 178 -7.73 17.89 5.21
N LEU A 179 -6.70 17.09 4.94
CA LEU A 179 -5.51 16.99 5.77
C LEU A 179 -4.45 18.08 5.49
N ALA A 180 -4.58 18.82 4.41
CA ALA A 180 -3.65 19.91 4.05
C ALA A 180 -3.51 20.94 5.18
N ARG A 181 -4.62 21.29 5.86
CA ARG A 181 -4.63 22.24 6.98
C ARG A 181 -3.78 21.81 8.19
N ILE A 182 -3.50 20.52 8.30
CA ILE A 182 -2.69 19.96 9.39
C ILE A 182 -1.32 19.46 8.91
N GLY A 183 -0.93 19.79 7.66
CA GLY A 183 0.39 19.47 7.14
C GLY A 183 0.61 17.99 6.83
N ILE A 184 -0.43 17.24 6.45
CA ILE A 184 -0.32 15.84 6.04
C ILE A 184 -0.66 15.70 4.56
N ARG A 185 0.26 15.12 3.77
CA ARG A 185 0.05 14.83 2.35
C ARG A 185 -0.48 13.42 2.15
N VAL A 186 -1.27 13.25 1.09
CA VAL A 186 -1.81 11.96 0.69
C VAL A 186 -1.59 11.75 -0.80
N MET A 187 -0.94 10.65 -1.14
CA MET A 187 -0.70 10.23 -2.51
C MET A 187 -1.17 8.79 -2.72
N THR A 188 -1.45 8.44 -3.95
CA THR A 188 -1.78 7.07 -4.33
C THR A 188 -0.92 6.63 -5.50
N ILE A 189 -0.35 5.42 -5.41
CA ILE A 189 0.29 4.75 -6.54
C ILE A 189 -0.70 3.71 -7.06
N ALA A 190 -0.86 3.65 -8.39
CA ALA A 190 -1.60 2.60 -9.09
C ALA A 190 -0.60 1.71 -9.87
N PRO A 191 -0.10 0.63 -9.25
CA PRO A 191 0.84 -0.28 -9.90
C PRO A 191 0.18 -1.04 -11.05
N GLY A 192 0.97 -1.32 -12.09
CA GLY A 192 0.66 -2.32 -13.10
C GLY A 192 0.92 -3.74 -12.58
N ILE A 193 1.52 -4.59 -13.40
CA ILE A 193 1.82 -5.98 -13.06
C ILE A 193 3.24 -6.05 -12.49
N PHE A 194 3.36 -6.39 -11.21
CA PHE A 194 4.62 -6.45 -10.46
C PHE A 194 4.92 -7.89 -10.02
N ASP A 195 6.22 -8.24 -10.01
CA ASP A 195 6.70 -9.52 -9.49
C ASP A 195 6.57 -9.55 -7.95
N THR A 196 5.47 -10.11 -7.50
CA THR A 196 5.10 -10.17 -6.08
C THR A 196 4.67 -11.59 -5.71
N PRO A 197 4.65 -11.96 -4.43
CA PRO A 197 4.14 -13.27 -3.99
C PRO A 197 2.71 -13.57 -4.45
N MET A 198 1.88 -12.53 -4.66
CA MET A 198 0.53 -12.69 -5.22
C MET A 198 0.58 -13.26 -6.64
N LEU A 199 1.58 -12.89 -7.43
CA LEU A 199 1.78 -13.38 -8.81
C LEU A 199 2.63 -14.66 -8.84
N ALA A 200 3.50 -14.86 -7.85
CA ALA A 200 4.40 -16.01 -7.77
C ALA A 200 3.68 -17.37 -7.69
N ALA A 201 2.40 -17.38 -7.30
CA ALA A 201 1.57 -18.57 -7.33
C ALA A 201 1.17 -19.01 -8.75
N MET A 202 1.36 -18.16 -9.77
CA MET A 202 1.06 -18.46 -11.17
C MET A 202 2.23 -19.20 -11.84
N PRO A 203 1.96 -20.10 -12.82
CA PRO A 203 3.01 -20.72 -13.63
C PRO A 203 3.93 -19.68 -14.29
N GLU A 204 5.21 -20.02 -14.43
CA GLU A 204 6.23 -19.11 -14.97
C GLU A 204 5.86 -18.58 -16.37
N ALA A 205 5.39 -19.46 -17.26
CA ALA A 205 4.97 -19.07 -18.60
C ALA A 205 3.84 -18.02 -18.61
N ILE A 206 2.94 -18.03 -17.60
CA ILE A 206 1.89 -17.01 -17.46
C ILE A 206 2.54 -15.70 -17.00
N ARG A 207 3.47 -15.74 -16.05
CA ARG A 207 4.16 -14.54 -15.57
C ARG A 207 4.99 -13.88 -16.67
N GLU A 208 5.68 -14.67 -17.50
CA GLU A 208 6.39 -14.17 -18.66
C GLU A 208 5.46 -13.53 -19.69
N SER A 209 4.34 -14.19 -20.02
CA SER A 209 3.32 -13.65 -20.92
C SER A 209 2.75 -12.33 -20.41
N LEU A 210 2.49 -12.20 -19.10
CA LEU A 210 2.05 -10.96 -18.49
C LEU A 210 3.12 -9.85 -18.59
N GLY A 211 4.39 -10.20 -18.40
CA GLY A 211 5.51 -9.27 -18.57
C GLY A 211 5.63 -8.74 -20.00
N GLN A 212 5.42 -9.59 -20.99
CA GLN A 212 5.46 -9.22 -22.41
C GLN A 212 4.30 -8.28 -22.83
N GLN A 213 3.21 -8.23 -22.08
CA GLN A 213 2.10 -7.29 -22.31
C GLN A 213 2.43 -5.86 -21.87
N VAL A 214 3.49 -5.67 -21.08
CA VAL A 214 3.94 -4.33 -20.66
C VAL A 214 4.69 -3.69 -21.84
N PRO A 215 4.23 -2.54 -22.36
CA PRO A 215 4.86 -1.90 -23.51
C PRO A 215 6.35 -1.59 -23.32
N PHE A 216 6.72 -0.94 -22.21
CA PHE A 216 8.12 -0.68 -21.90
C PHE A 216 8.33 -0.30 -20.41
N PRO A 217 9.29 -0.91 -19.74
CA PRO A 217 10.10 -2.06 -20.14
C PRO A 217 9.23 -3.34 -20.23
N SER A 218 9.46 -4.19 -21.24
CA SER A 218 8.65 -5.39 -21.50
C SER A 218 8.98 -6.51 -20.51
N ARG A 219 8.56 -6.33 -19.27
CA ARG A 219 8.72 -7.22 -18.12
C ARG A 219 7.78 -6.84 -16.98
N LEU A 220 7.67 -7.72 -16.01
CA LEU A 220 7.03 -7.37 -14.74
C LEU A 220 7.78 -6.23 -14.03
N GLY A 221 7.04 -5.34 -13.37
CA GLY A 221 7.60 -4.35 -12.47
C GLY A 221 8.30 -5.01 -11.28
N ARG A 222 9.41 -4.45 -10.83
CA ARG A 222 10.11 -4.93 -9.64
C ARG A 222 9.59 -4.20 -8.40
N PRO A 223 9.38 -4.88 -7.26
CA PRO A 223 8.97 -4.23 -6.02
C PRO A 223 9.84 -3.03 -5.61
N SER A 224 11.14 -3.08 -5.94
CA SER A 224 12.06 -1.96 -5.71
C SER A 224 11.71 -0.69 -6.52
N GLU A 225 11.07 -0.81 -7.69
CA GLU A 225 10.65 0.34 -8.50
C GLU A 225 9.43 1.03 -7.86
N TYR A 226 8.54 0.24 -7.25
CA TYR A 226 7.47 0.79 -6.42
C TYR A 226 8.04 1.52 -5.20
N ALA A 227 8.96 0.90 -4.48
CA ALA A 227 9.62 1.49 -3.32
C ALA A 227 10.38 2.79 -3.66
N ALA A 228 11.01 2.86 -4.84
CA ALA A 228 11.67 4.07 -5.32
C ALA A 228 10.67 5.22 -5.54
N LEU A 229 9.47 4.94 -6.08
CA LEU A 229 8.43 5.96 -6.21
C LEU A 229 7.87 6.39 -4.86
N VAL A 230 7.68 5.46 -3.91
CA VAL A 230 7.31 5.79 -2.52
C VAL A 230 8.33 6.75 -1.93
N ARG A 231 9.63 6.47 -2.04
CA ARG A 231 10.69 7.37 -1.57
C ARG A 231 10.58 8.75 -2.21
N HIS A 232 10.40 8.81 -3.53
CA HIS A 232 10.25 10.10 -4.24
C HIS A 232 9.04 10.89 -3.73
N ILE A 233 7.90 10.22 -3.46
CA ILE A 233 6.71 10.88 -2.89
C ILE A 233 7.02 11.47 -1.51
N PHE A 234 7.72 10.73 -0.65
CA PHE A 234 8.13 11.27 0.65
C PHE A 234 9.02 12.51 0.50
N GLU A 235 9.99 12.47 -0.39
CA GLU A 235 11.00 13.53 -0.56
C GLU A 235 10.52 14.75 -1.36
N ASN A 236 9.46 14.62 -2.17
CA ASN A 236 8.92 15.69 -3.01
C ASN A 236 7.63 16.26 -2.43
N GLN A 237 7.73 17.38 -1.73
CA GLN A 237 6.62 18.03 -1.02
C GLN A 237 5.50 18.55 -1.95
N MET A 238 5.77 18.78 -3.24
CA MET A 238 4.73 19.26 -4.17
C MET A 238 3.75 18.15 -4.60
N LEU A 239 4.10 16.87 -4.38
CA LEU A 239 3.22 15.74 -4.64
C LEU A 239 2.19 15.60 -3.52
N ASN A 240 0.93 15.96 -3.81
CA ASN A 240 -0.20 15.84 -2.88
C ASN A 240 -1.53 15.69 -3.64
N GLY A 241 -2.36 14.74 -3.25
CA GLY A 241 -3.71 14.55 -3.78
C GLY A 241 -3.79 13.87 -5.14
N GLU A 242 -2.69 13.31 -5.66
CA GLU A 242 -2.62 12.73 -7.00
C GLU A 242 -2.50 11.20 -6.96
N VAL A 243 -2.87 10.58 -8.08
CA VAL A 243 -2.74 9.15 -8.33
C VAL A 243 -1.75 8.93 -9.47
N ILE A 244 -0.63 8.25 -9.18
CA ILE A 244 0.42 7.98 -10.17
C ILE A 244 0.30 6.53 -10.63
N ARG A 245 0.04 6.32 -11.93
CA ARG A 245 0.16 4.99 -12.55
C ARG A 245 1.63 4.65 -12.69
N LEU A 246 2.03 3.50 -12.13
CA LEU A 246 3.37 2.95 -12.26
C LEU A 246 3.26 1.59 -12.96
N ASP A 247 3.21 1.60 -14.30
CA ASP A 247 2.67 0.48 -15.05
C ASP A 247 3.36 0.17 -16.39
N GLY A 248 4.45 0.86 -16.74
CA GLY A 248 5.12 0.68 -18.03
C GLY A 248 4.23 0.95 -19.25
N ALA A 249 3.22 1.81 -19.09
CA ALA A 249 2.20 2.16 -20.09
C ALA A 249 1.21 1.03 -20.43
N ILE A 250 1.10 -0.02 -19.62
CA ILE A 250 0.13 -1.08 -19.86
C ILE A 250 -1.32 -0.55 -19.76
N ARG A 251 -2.16 -1.04 -20.65
CA ARG A 251 -3.62 -1.01 -20.53
C ARG A 251 -4.10 -2.44 -20.57
N MET A 252 -4.73 -2.88 -19.47
CA MET A 252 -5.10 -4.29 -19.32
C MET A 252 -6.11 -4.70 -20.38
N ALA A 253 -5.83 -5.81 -21.08
CA ALA A 253 -6.81 -6.43 -21.94
C ALA A 253 -8.00 -6.97 -21.10
N PRO A 254 -9.20 -7.18 -21.70
CA PRO A 254 -10.35 -7.70 -20.96
C PRO A 254 -10.13 -9.07 -20.31
N LYS A 255 -9.16 -9.85 -20.83
CA LYS A 255 -8.76 -11.19 -20.36
C LYS A 255 -7.25 -11.30 -20.29
#